data_3a78577c0ac295bb3f5670f4251caa73
#
_entry.id   3a78577c0ac295bb3f5670f4251caa73
#
_cell.length_a   1.000
_cell.length_b   1.000
_cell.length_c   1.000
_cell.angle_alpha   90.00
_cell.angle_beta   90.00
_cell.angle_gamma   90.00
#
_symmetry.space_group_name_H-M   'P 1'
#
loop_
_entity.id
_entity.type
_entity.pdbx_description
1 polymer ?
#
loop_
_entity_poly.entity_id
_entity_poly.type
_entity_poly.pdbx_seq_one_letter_code
_entity_poly.pdbx_strand_id
1 'polypeptide(L)'
;QGRPIRQNADVTITIRISLEDVMFGKNVIGRYTLRSGEECVANLAIPQGIENGQVVQIRGLGDNTHPQLPRGNLNVQIIVLAHADFERDRLHLRTKCSINVLELMLGDTKNITTLGGGTLALKIPKGLNPGTILSVPGYGITDVRTGQTGNLYVEVKGITPDLDRYEDIAKVQALYDELNSRS
;
A
#
# COMPACT_ATOMS: atom_id res chain seq x y z
N GLN A 1 -33.32 -23.59 20.67
CA GLN A 1 -31.84 -23.69 20.68
C GLN A 1 -31.45 -24.70 19.61
N GLY A 2 -31.00 -24.21 18.44
CA GLY A 2 -30.56 -25.05 17.34
C GLY A 2 -29.29 -25.80 17.75
N ARG A 3 -29.30 -27.12 17.65
CA ARG A 3 -28.09 -27.95 17.77
C ARG A 3 -27.06 -27.47 16.72
N PRO A 4 -25.77 -27.32 17.08
CA PRO A 4 -24.76 -27.00 16.10
C PRO A 4 -24.74 -28.09 15.04
N ILE A 5 -24.90 -27.70 13.77
CA ILE A 5 -24.78 -28.61 12.63
C ILE A 5 -23.37 -29.15 12.65
N ARG A 6 -23.20 -30.44 12.92
CA ARG A 6 -21.89 -31.09 12.82
C ARG A 6 -21.46 -31.10 11.35
N GLN A 7 -20.37 -30.48 11.04
CA GLN A 7 -19.74 -30.51 9.72
C GLN A 7 -18.30 -31.02 9.84
N ASN A 8 -17.70 -31.38 8.72
CA ASN A 8 -16.26 -31.66 8.65
C ASN A 8 -15.44 -30.44 9.07
N ALA A 9 -14.16 -30.66 9.35
CA ALA A 9 -13.26 -29.61 9.79
C ALA A 9 -13.04 -28.54 8.71
N ASP A 10 -12.91 -27.31 9.13
CA ASP A 10 -12.48 -26.23 8.26
C ASP A 10 -10.98 -26.37 7.94
N VAL A 11 -10.59 -25.96 6.75
CA VAL A 11 -9.17 -25.87 6.32
C VAL A 11 -8.78 -24.41 6.27
N THR A 12 -7.60 -24.07 6.76
CA THR A 12 -7.08 -22.71 6.69
C THR A 12 -5.83 -22.67 5.82
N ILE A 13 -5.81 -21.75 4.86
CA ILE A 13 -4.64 -21.45 4.05
C ILE A 13 -4.28 -19.97 4.17
N THR A 14 -3.02 -19.65 3.91
CA THR A 14 -2.53 -18.28 3.90
C THR A 14 -2.11 -17.89 2.49
N ILE A 15 -2.60 -16.75 2.02
CA ILE A 15 -2.22 -16.18 0.73
C ILE A 15 -1.54 -14.84 0.98
N ARG A 16 -0.37 -14.66 0.36
CA ARG A 16 0.38 -13.39 0.38
C ARG A 16 0.11 -12.63 -0.90
N ILE A 17 -0.26 -11.36 -0.75
CA ILE A 17 -0.54 -10.44 -1.85
C ILE A 17 0.28 -9.16 -1.73
N SER A 18 0.54 -8.50 -2.85
CA SER A 18 1.21 -7.20 -2.85
C SER A 18 0.23 -6.06 -2.51
N LEU A 19 0.77 -4.88 -2.28
CA LEU A 19 -0.05 -3.70 -2.02
C LEU A 19 -0.80 -3.24 -3.28
N GLU A 20 -0.23 -3.46 -4.46
CA GLU A 20 -0.89 -3.24 -5.76
C GLU A 20 -2.06 -4.20 -5.96
N ASP A 21 -1.93 -5.47 -5.55
CA ASP A 21 -3.02 -6.43 -5.58
C ASP A 21 -4.21 -5.98 -4.72
N VAL A 22 -3.93 -5.30 -3.60
CA VAL A 22 -4.98 -4.67 -2.78
C VAL A 22 -5.64 -3.50 -3.49
N MET A 23 -4.87 -2.71 -4.24
CA MET A 23 -5.42 -1.55 -4.97
C MET A 23 -6.35 -1.97 -6.11
N PHE A 24 -5.99 -3.02 -6.86
CA PHE A 24 -6.74 -3.42 -8.05
C PHE A 24 -7.67 -4.61 -7.84
N GLY A 25 -7.51 -5.33 -6.74
CA GLY A 25 -8.08 -6.67 -6.59
C GLY A 25 -7.33 -7.70 -7.43
N LYS A 26 -7.47 -8.96 -7.10
CA LYS A 26 -6.77 -10.04 -7.80
C LYS A 26 -7.52 -11.35 -7.74
N ASN A 27 -7.50 -12.11 -8.83
CA ASN A 27 -7.88 -13.50 -8.82
C ASN A 27 -6.64 -14.36 -8.57
N VAL A 28 -6.68 -15.19 -7.54
CA VAL A 28 -5.58 -16.07 -7.13
C VAL A 28 -6.05 -17.52 -7.13
N ILE A 29 -5.18 -18.40 -7.57
CA ILE A 29 -5.39 -19.85 -7.47
C ILE A 29 -4.73 -20.35 -6.20
N GLY A 30 -5.53 -20.71 -5.20
CA GLY A 30 -5.08 -21.37 -3.97
C GLY A 30 -5.00 -22.87 -4.16
N ARG A 31 -3.84 -23.46 -3.88
CA ARG A 31 -3.66 -24.92 -3.82
C ARG A 31 -3.50 -25.31 -2.36
N TYR A 32 -4.20 -26.38 -1.95
CA TYR A 32 -4.14 -26.88 -0.58
C TYR A 32 -4.43 -28.38 -0.55
N THR A 33 -4.02 -29.03 0.52
CA THR A 33 -4.20 -30.46 0.72
C THR A 33 -5.15 -30.69 1.89
N LEU A 34 -6.14 -31.53 1.69
CA LEU A 34 -7.04 -31.97 2.74
C LEU A 34 -6.38 -32.98 3.68
N ARG A 35 -6.98 -33.23 4.81
CA ARG A 35 -6.52 -34.28 5.74
C ARG A 35 -6.52 -35.68 5.14
N SER A 36 -7.38 -35.90 4.15
CA SER A 36 -7.41 -37.15 3.37
C SER A 36 -6.21 -37.35 2.45
N GLY A 37 -5.37 -36.32 2.25
CA GLY A 37 -4.26 -36.32 1.28
C GLY A 37 -4.69 -35.84 -0.11
N GLU A 38 -6.00 -35.52 -0.31
CA GLU A 38 -6.51 -34.99 -1.57
C GLU A 38 -5.99 -33.58 -1.82
N GLU A 39 -5.42 -33.33 -3.01
CA GLU A 39 -5.04 -31.98 -3.45
C GLU A 39 -6.23 -31.25 -4.06
N CYS A 40 -6.49 -30.07 -3.55
CA CYS A 40 -7.59 -29.22 -4.00
C CYS A 40 -7.06 -27.90 -4.57
N VAL A 41 -7.84 -27.35 -5.50
CA VAL A 41 -7.58 -26.04 -6.11
C VAL A 41 -8.82 -25.18 -5.95
N ALA A 42 -8.64 -23.94 -5.47
CA ALA A 42 -9.72 -22.98 -5.36
C ALA A 42 -9.35 -21.68 -6.09
N ASN A 43 -10.28 -21.16 -6.88
CA ASN A 43 -10.18 -19.82 -7.46
C ASN A 43 -10.72 -18.81 -6.45
N LEU A 44 -9.88 -17.86 -6.06
CA LEU A 44 -10.13 -16.88 -5.02
C LEU A 44 -10.15 -15.49 -5.63
N ALA A 45 -11.29 -14.82 -5.58
CA ALA A 45 -11.37 -13.42 -5.94
C ALA A 45 -11.03 -12.57 -4.70
N ILE A 46 -9.89 -11.91 -4.71
CA ILE A 46 -9.45 -10.98 -3.67
C ILE A 46 -10.02 -9.60 -4.03
N PRO A 47 -10.94 -9.04 -3.22
CA PRO A 47 -11.53 -7.74 -3.50
C PRO A 47 -10.52 -6.60 -3.26
N GLN A 48 -10.74 -5.48 -3.95
CA GLN A 48 -10.03 -4.23 -3.66
C GLN A 48 -10.23 -3.81 -2.21
N GLY A 49 -9.19 -3.21 -1.63
CA GLY A 49 -9.28 -2.65 -0.28
C GLY A 49 -9.22 -3.69 0.85
N ILE A 50 -9.03 -4.98 0.54
CA ILE A 50 -8.94 -6.03 1.57
C ILE A 50 -7.90 -5.69 2.63
N GLU A 51 -8.20 -5.97 3.90
CA GLU A 51 -7.29 -5.64 5.00
C GLU A 51 -6.28 -6.77 5.25
N ASN A 52 -5.11 -6.38 5.76
CA ASN A 52 -4.10 -7.35 6.18
C ASN A 52 -4.63 -8.19 7.35
N GLY A 53 -4.46 -9.52 7.26
CA GLY A 53 -4.96 -10.47 8.24
C GLY A 53 -6.45 -10.83 8.08
N GLN A 54 -7.16 -10.23 7.15
CA GLN A 54 -8.57 -10.55 6.89
C GLN A 54 -8.70 -12.01 6.43
N VAL A 55 -9.73 -12.68 6.94
CA VAL A 55 -10.07 -14.05 6.56
C VAL A 55 -11.28 -14.05 5.64
N VAL A 56 -11.13 -14.63 4.47
CA VAL A 56 -12.20 -14.89 3.52
C VAL A 56 -12.62 -16.34 3.65
N GLN A 57 -13.88 -16.58 4.00
CA GLN A 57 -14.41 -17.94 4.16
C GLN A 57 -15.14 -18.38 2.88
N ILE A 58 -14.79 -19.55 2.37
CA ILE A 58 -15.45 -20.18 1.23
C ILE A 58 -16.11 -21.47 1.71
N ARG A 59 -17.42 -21.52 1.58
CA ARG A 59 -18.21 -22.63 2.07
C ARG A 59 -17.99 -23.89 1.24
N GLY A 60 -17.94 -25.05 1.91
CA GLY A 60 -17.93 -26.35 1.26
C GLY A 60 -16.62 -26.71 0.54
N LEU A 61 -15.52 -25.97 0.78
CA LEU A 61 -14.19 -26.27 0.26
C LEU A 61 -13.19 -26.74 1.36
N GLY A 62 -13.69 -26.99 2.56
CA GLY A 62 -12.90 -27.58 3.65
C GLY A 62 -12.78 -29.09 3.57
N ASP A 63 -12.50 -29.72 4.70
CA ASP A 63 -12.27 -31.17 4.81
C ASP A 63 -13.53 -31.99 4.45
N ASN A 64 -13.33 -33.23 4.02
CA ASN A 64 -14.34 -34.17 3.61
C ASN A 64 -14.15 -35.58 4.22
N THR A 65 -13.37 -35.67 5.28
CA THR A 65 -12.98 -36.96 5.91
C THR A 65 -14.19 -37.82 6.31
N HIS A 66 -15.29 -37.18 6.69
CA HIS A 66 -16.53 -37.87 7.02
C HIS A 66 -17.59 -37.67 5.94
N PRO A 67 -17.82 -38.65 5.03
CA PRO A 67 -18.74 -38.49 3.89
C PRO A 67 -20.21 -38.24 4.28
N GLN A 68 -20.59 -38.60 5.51
CA GLN A 68 -21.96 -38.43 6.04
C GLN A 68 -22.23 -37.01 6.58
N LEU A 69 -21.18 -36.19 6.69
CA LEU A 69 -21.26 -34.80 7.18
C LEU A 69 -21.04 -33.85 6.01
N PRO A 70 -21.64 -32.65 6.06
CA PRO A 70 -21.31 -31.59 5.11
C PRO A 70 -19.82 -31.28 5.15
N ARG A 71 -19.24 -30.90 4.01
CA ARG A 71 -17.85 -30.45 3.94
C ARG A 71 -17.65 -29.24 4.87
N GLY A 72 -16.45 -29.13 5.42
CA GLY A 72 -16.01 -27.93 6.13
C GLY A 72 -15.83 -26.74 5.19
N ASN A 73 -15.42 -25.62 5.71
CA ASN A 73 -15.16 -24.42 4.95
C ASN A 73 -13.65 -24.26 4.70
N LEU A 74 -13.31 -23.53 3.63
CA LEU A 74 -11.95 -23.06 3.41
C LEU A 74 -11.84 -21.61 3.94
N ASN A 75 -11.00 -21.42 4.94
CA ASN A 75 -10.66 -20.11 5.49
C ASN A 75 -9.35 -19.63 4.85
N VAL A 76 -9.41 -18.55 4.11
CA VAL A 76 -8.26 -17.96 3.42
C VAL A 76 -7.81 -16.73 4.19
N GLN A 77 -6.70 -16.83 4.88
CA GLN A 77 -6.08 -15.68 5.55
C GLN A 77 -5.24 -14.89 4.57
N ILE A 78 -5.54 -13.62 4.42
CA ILE A 78 -4.82 -12.73 3.51
C ILE A 78 -3.71 -12.00 4.28
N ILE A 79 -2.49 -12.09 3.77
CA ILE A 79 -1.34 -11.33 4.27
C ILE A 79 -0.89 -10.35 3.19
N VAL A 80 -0.98 -9.07 3.49
CA VAL A 80 -0.49 -8.00 2.60
C VAL A 80 0.99 -7.79 2.88
N LEU A 81 1.81 -7.95 1.84
CA LEU A 81 3.26 -7.75 1.95
C LEU A 81 3.59 -6.25 2.10
N ALA A 82 4.67 -5.96 2.83
CA ALA A 82 5.20 -4.61 2.89
C ALA A 82 5.70 -4.17 1.51
N HIS A 83 5.46 -2.90 1.17
CA HIS A 83 5.95 -2.30 -0.07
C HIS A 83 7.18 -1.44 0.22
N ALA A 84 8.12 -1.36 -0.75
CA ALA A 84 9.39 -0.63 -0.57
C ALA A 84 9.17 0.89 -0.40
N ASP A 85 8.25 1.47 -1.17
CA ASP A 85 8.08 2.92 -1.27
C ASP A 85 6.78 3.42 -0.65
N PHE A 86 5.83 2.54 -0.35
CA PHE A 86 4.52 2.90 0.16
C PHE A 86 4.18 2.20 1.47
N GLU A 87 3.64 2.97 2.40
CA GLU A 87 3.04 2.47 3.62
C GLU A 87 1.52 2.66 3.56
N ARG A 88 0.76 1.66 3.97
CA ARG A 88 -0.69 1.72 4.02
C ARG A 88 -1.19 2.08 5.41
N ASP A 89 -2.10 3.04 5.46
CA ASP A 89 -2.87 3.40 6.66
C ASP A 89 -4.36 3.38 6.30
N ARG A 90 -5.01 2.24 6.53
CA ARG A 90 -6.40 1.96 6.10
C ARG A 90 -6.58 2.13 4.59
N LEU A 91 -7.29 3.18 4.17
CA LEU A 91 -7.46 3.55 2.76
C LEU A 91 -6.39 4.53 2.26
N HIS A 92 -5.63 5.12 3.16
CA HIS A 92 -4.59 6.08 2.80
C HIS A 92 -3.28 5.38 2.49
N LEU A 93 -2.49 6.02 1.64
CA LEU A 93 -1.12 5.64 1.33
C LEU A 93 -0.18 6.74 1.80
N ARG A 94 1.00 6.36 2.25
CA ARG A 94 2.10 7.27 2.58
C ARG A 94 3.31 6.91 1.75
N THR A 95 4.00 7.93 1.26
CA THR A 95 5.28 7.79 0.56
C THR A 95 6.19 8.96 0.87
N LYS A 96 7.44 8.87 0.45
CA LYS A 96 8.46 9.91 0.65
C LYS A 96 8.94 10.40 -0.70
N CYS A 97 9.16 11.71 -0.82
CA CYS A 97 9.73 12.33 -2.00
C CYS A 97 10.95 13.15 -1.60
N SER A 98 12.12 12.81 -2.14
CA SER A 98 13.36 13.57 -1.92
C SER A 98 13.46 14.69 -2.93
N ILE A 99 13.63 15.91 -2.44
CA ILE A 99 13.66 17.14 -3.26
C ILE A 99 14.86 17.98 -2.83
N ASN A 100 15.57 18.56 -3.81
CA ASN A 100 16.67 19.48 -3.54
C ASN A 100 16.16 20.69 -2.76
N VAL A 101 16.90 21.09 -1.73
CA VAL A 101 16.51 22.24 -0.88
C VAL A 101 16.34 23.53 -1.67
N LEU A 102 17.11 23.74 -2.75
CA LEU A 102 16.94 24.91 -3.63
C LEU A 102 15.59 24.86 -4.37
N GLU A 103 15.15 23.68 -4.80
CA GLU A 103 13.83 23.50 -5.41
C GLU A 103 12.70 23.75 -4.39
N LEU A 104 12.91 23.38 -3.11
CA LEU A 104 11.97 23.71 -2.04
C LEU A 104 11.86 25.22 -1.79
N MET A 105 12.98 25.94 -1.90
CA MET A 105 12.99 27.39 -1.74
C MET A 105 12.29 28.10 -2.91
N LEU A 106 12.51 27.63 -4.13
CA LEU A 106 12.01 28.27 -5.36
C LEU A 106 10.59 27.84 -5.74
N GLY A 107 10.18 26.67 -5.28
CA GLY A 107 8.99 25.96 -5.78
C GLY A 107 9.30 25.19 -7.06
N ASP A 108 8.64 24.05 -7.24
CA ASP A 108 8.85 23.18 -8.39
C ASP A 108 7.63 22.28 -8.61
N THR A 109 7.67 21.47 -9.68
CA THR A 109 6.73 20.38 -9.90
C THR A 109 7.52 19.09 -10.07
N LYS A 110 7.30 18.13 -9.17
CA LYS A 110 7.97 16.83 -9.19
C LYS A 110 7.03 15.74 -9.69
N ASN A 111 7.52 14.92 -10.59
CA ASN A 111 6.83 13.73 -11.00
C ASN A 111 7.15 12.59 -10.03
N ILE A 112 6.12 12.07 -9.38
CA ILE A 112 6.22 10.92 -8.49
C ILE A 112 5.46 9.73 -9.07
N THR A 113 5.98 8.53 -8.85
CA THR A 113 5.28 7.30 -9.22
C THR A 113 4.20 7.00 -8.20
N THR A 114 3.01 6.66 -8.66
CA THR A 114 1.90 6.21 -7.80
C THR A 114 1.94 4.69 -7.63
N LEU A 115 1.26 4.17 -6.60
CA LEU A 115 1.17 2.72 -6.38
C LEU A 115 0.59 1.98 -7.59
N GLY A 116 -0.32 2.61 -8.32
CA GLY A 116 -0.88 2.06 -9.56
C GLY A 116 0.05 2.09 -10.78
N GLY A 117 1.31 2.51 -10.63
CA GLY A 117 2.30 2.59 -11.71
C GLY A 117 2.17 3.83 -12.59
N GLY A 118 1.21 4.71 -12.32
CA GLY A 118 1.06 5.99 -13.01
C GLY A 118 2.03 7.05 -12.48
N THR A 119 2.14 8.15 -13.22
CA THR A 119 2.93 9.33 -12.83
C THR A 119 2.00 10.45 -12.38
N LEU A 120 2.31 11.05 -11.23
CA LEU A 120 1.61 12.17 -10.67
C LEU A 120 2.53 13.40 -10.61
N ALA A 121 2.11 14.51 -11.20
CA ALA A 121 2.80 15.79 -11.07
C ALA A 121 2.46 16.45 -9.74
N LEU A 122 3.36 16.34 -8.77
CA LEU A 122 3.22 16.93 -7.44
C LEU A 122 3.75 18.37 -7.46
N LYS A 123 2.86 19.33 -7.22
CA LYS A 123 3.25 20.74 -7.11
C LYS A 123 3.86 21.02 -5.73
N ILE A 124 5.09 21.51 -5.73
CA ILE A 124 5.83 21.91 -4.54
C ILE A 124 5.71 23.43 -4.39
N PRO A 125 5.02 23.93 -3.38
CA PRO A 125 4.94 25.37 -3.13
C PRO A 125 6.32 25.98 -2.81
N LYS A 126 6.52 27.23 -3.20
CA LYS A 126 7.71 28.00 -2.85
C LYS A 126 7.84 28.11 -1.33
N GLY A 127 9.06 27.90 -0.82
CA GLY A 127 9.37 28.02 0.59
C GLY A 127 8.83 26.89 1.45
N LEU A 128 8.59 25.70 0.86
CA LEU A 128 8.11 24.55 1.61
C LEU A 128 9.20 24.01 2.54
N ASN A 129 8.88 23.82 3.81
CA ASN A 129 9.81 23.23 4.76
C ASN A 129 9.98 21.72 4.54
N PRO A 130 11.22 21.19 4.63
CA PRO A 130 11.46 19.76 4.71
C PRO A 130 10.64 19.12 5.85
N GLY A 131 10.12 17.91 5.63
CA GLY A 131 9.25 17.22 6.57
C GLY A 131 7.76 17.56 6.41
N THR A 132 7.40 18.51 5.56
CA THR A 132 6.00 18.81 5.25
C THR A 132 5.36 17.63 4.54
N ILE A 133 4.12 17.31 4.94
CA ILE A 133 3.32 16.27 4.31
C ILE A 133 2.30 16.93 3.37
N LEU A 134 2.42 16.62 2.08
CA LEU A 134 1.47 17.03 1.07
C LEU A 134 0.39 15.96 0.89
N SER A 135 -0.88 16.36 0.86
CA SER A 135 -2.00 15.45 0.65
C SER A 135 -2.49 15.53 -0.79
N VAL A 136 -2.58 14.37 -1.44
CA VAL A 136 -3.14 14.23 -2.79
C VAL A 136 -4.42 13.39 -2.70
N PRO A 137 -5.60 14.02 -2.83
CA PRO A 137 -6.86 13.33 -2.71
C PRO A 137 -7.07 12.28 -3.82
N GLY A 138 -7.68 11.14 -3.46
CA GLY A 138 -8.07 10.12 -4.43
C GLY A 138 -6.95 9.21 -4.95
N TYR A 139 -5.73 9.33 -4.42
CA TYR A 139 -4.58 8.48 -4.78
C TYR A 139 -4.26 7.40 -3.72
N GLY A 140 -5.18 7.15 -2.82
CA GLY A 140 -5.14 6.03 -1.88
C GLY A 140 -5.79 4.76 -2.43
N ILE A 141 -6.19 3.88 -1.53
CA ILE A 141 -6.88 2.62 -1.83
C ILE A 141 -8.39 2.85 -1.82
N THR A 142 -9.10 2.17 -2.70
CA THR A 142 -10.57 2.19 -2.75
C THR A 142 -11.15 0.99 -2.00
N ASP A 143 -12.07 1.24 -1.09
CA ASP A 143 -12.93 0.20 -0.52
C ASP A 143 -14.14 0.00 -1.43
N VAL A 144 -14.21 -1.16 -2.09
CA VAL A 144 -15.32 -1.47 -3.01
C VAL A 144 -16.68 -1.53 -2.33
N ARG A 145 -16.73 -1.81 -1.04
CA ARG A 145 -17.97 -1.90 -0.27
C ARG A 145 -18.60 -0.54 -0.01
N THR A 146 -17.76 0.47 0.26
CA THR A 146 -18.21 1.83 0.56
C THR A 146 -18.06 2.79 -0.61
N GLY A 147 -17.26 2.42 -1.61
CA GLY A 147 -16.89 3.29 -2.74
C GLY A 147 -15.94 4.43 -2.35
N GLN A 148 -15.46 4.45 -1.10
CA GLN A 148 -14.56 5.49 -0.62
C GLN A 148 -13.12 5.22 -1.08
N THR A 149 -12.46 6.27 -1.55
CA THR A 149 -11.03 6.24 -1.92
C THR A 149 -10.26 7.13 -0.94
N GLY A 150 -9.15 6.60 -0.44
CA GLY A 150 -8.25 7.35 0.44
C GLY A 150 -7.37 8.35 -0.30
N ASN A 151 -6.49 9.00 0.43
CA ASN A 151 -5.53 9.97 -0.09
C ASN A 151 -4.12 9.37 -0.12
N LEU A 152 -3.26 9.95 -0.96
CA LEU A 152 -1.82 9.75 -0.88
C LEU A 152 -1.21 10.90 -0.07
N TYR A 153 -0.46 10.59 0.96
CA TYR A 153 0.32 11.53 1.76
C TYR A 153 1.79 11.41 1.37
N VAL A 154 2.37 12.49 0.91
CA VAL A 154 3.76 12.58 0.44
C VAL A 154 4.58 13.40 1.43
N GLU A 155 5.45 12.73 2.19
CA GLU A 155 6.43 13.40 3.06
C GLU A 155 7.58 13.93 2.20
N VAL A 156 7.75 15.24 2.20
CA VAL A 156 8.81 15.92 1.44
C VAL A 156 10.09 15.91 2.25
N LYS A 157 11.13 15.24 1.72
CA LYS A 157 12.48 15.24 2.29
C LYS A 157 13.38 16.20 1.53
N GLY A 158 13.97 17.16 2.23
CA GLY A 158 15.00 18.04 1.67
C GLY A 158 16.33 17.29 1.55
N ILE A 159 16.93 17.34 0.37
CA ILE A 159 18.30 16.87 0.14
C ILE A 159 19.17 18.05 -0.26
N THR A 160 20.36 18.12 0.32
CA THR A 160 21.35 19.12 -0.05
C THR A 160 21.94 18.77 -1.42
N PRO A 161 22.04 19.73 -2.35
CA PRO A 161 22.75 19.49 -3.61
C PRO A 161 24.24 19.25 -3.35
N ASP A 162 24.85 18.47 -4.21
CA ASP A 162 26.30 18.34 -4.23
C ASP A 162 26.92 19.64 -4.74
N LEU A 163 27.83 20.23 -3.94
CA LEU A 163 28.52 21.47 -4.29
C LEU A 163 30.01 21.15 -4.49
N ASP A 164 30.32 20.45 -5.57
CA ASP A 164 31.69 20.00 -5.85
C ASP A 164 32.60 21.11 -6.34
N ARG A 165 32.06 22.21 -6.87
CA ARG A 165 32.83 23.31 -7.41
C ARG A 165 32.90 24.47 -6.45
N TYR A 166 34.10 25.01 -6.29
CA TYR A 166 34.32 26.19 -5.47
C TYR A 166 33.41 27.39 -5.82
N GLU A 167 33.16 27.60 -7.12
CA GLU A 167 32.27 28.65 -7.60
C GLU A 167 30.81 28.49 -7.12
N ASP A 168 30.32 27.26 -7.00
CA ASP A 168 28.98 27.01 -6.52
C ASP A 168 28.87 27.28 -5.01
N ILE A 169 29.88 26.88 -4.25
CA ILE A 169 30.00 27.21 -2.81
C ILE A 169 30.03 28.73 -2.60
N ALA A 170 30.82 29.45 -3.39
CA ALA A 170 30.93 30.91 -3.29
C ALA A 170 29.61 31.63 -3.58
N LYS A 171 28.81 31.13 -4.55
CA LYS A 171 27.48 31.69 -4.85
C LYS A 171 26.49 31.46 -3.71
N VAL A 172 26.49 30.26 -3.13
CA VAL A 172 25.63 29.93 -2.00
C VAL A 172 26.01 30.78 -0.79
N GLN A 173 27.31 30.96 -0.51
CA GLN A 173 27.79 31.81 0.60
C GLN A 173 27.38 33.26 0.40
N ALA A 174 27.54 33.82 -0.80
CA ALA A 174 27.16 35.20 -1.09
C ALA A 174 25.64 35.41 -0.90
N LEU A 175 24.82 34.48 -1.34
CA LEU A 175 23.37 34.54 -1.12
C LEU A 175 23.02 34.46 0.37
N TYR A 176 23.67 33.60 1.12
CA TYR A 176 23.48 33.45 2.57
C TYR A 176 23.80 34.76 3.31
N ASP A 177 24.95 35.38 3.00
CA ASP A 177 25.39 36.63 3.59
C ASP A 177 24.43 37.80 3.26
N GLU A 178 23.94 37.84 1.99
CA GLU A 178 22.97 38.85 1.57
C GLU A 178 21.63 38.70 2.31
N LEU A 179 21.13 37.50 2.48
CA LEU A 179 19.86 37.26 3.18
C LEU A 179 19.96 37.63 4.67
N ASN A 180 21.07 37.28 5.32
CA ASN A 180 21.28 37.60 6.72
C ASN A 180 21.51 39.11 6.98
N SER A 181 22.01 39.85 6.00
CA SER A 181 22.19 41.32 6.13
C SER A 181 20.88 42.11 6.05
N ARG A 182 19.80 41.48 5.59
CA ARG A 182 18.46 42.07 5.46
C ARG A 182 17.56 41.84 6.70
N SER A 183 18.05 41.04 7.67
CA SER A 183 17.37 40.75 8.93
C SER A 183 17.82 41.68 10.00
#